data_fdf8c601ef8be36bef1c59a456c5195d
#
_entry.id   fdf8c601ef8be36bef1c59a456c5195d
#
_cell.length_a   1.000
_cell.length_b   1.000
_cell.length_c   1.000
_cell.angle_alpha   90.00
_cell.angle_beta   90.00
_cell.angle_gamma   90.00
#
_symmetry.space_group_name_H-M   'P 1'
#
loop_
_entity.id
_entity.type
_entity.pdbx_description
1 polymer ?
#
loop_
_entity_poly.entity_id
_entity_poly.type
_entity_poly.pdbx_seq_one_letter_code
_entity_poly.pdbx_strand_id
1 'polypeptide(L)'
;KELLKAACCNLAESFETNPSIDVNFSDALTGTKQIRMLGLTSPYLMITEENIPSVRGASQSYGLSFTPGTWVESIQITKGAGSVVNGFESISGQINTELIKPANDIPFFLNVYGSTDARFEVNTHFNKKLSDKLTTSLFVHGNARVAKNDMNNDGFWDNPLGKQINVLNRWQYVNAESGWVSFFNMRYLKDEKQTGELDFDKNRDKLTTNFWGSEINTERLDFS
;
A
#
# COMPACT_ATOMS: atom_id res chain seq x y z
N LYS A 1 -0.80 5.19 -16.30
CA LYS A 1 -1.11 6.63 -16.45
C LYS A 1 -2.38 7.06 -15.71
N GLU A 2 -3.39 6.19 -15.52
CA GLU A 2 -4.61 6.51 -14.76
C GLU A 2 -4.36 6.55 -13.25
N LEU A 3 -3.55 5.65 -12.74
CA LEU A 3 -3.14 5.61 -11.32
C LEU A 3 -2.43 6.89 -10.87
N LEU A 4 -1.69 7.54 -11.77
CA LEU A 4 -1.04 8.82 -11.48
C LEU A 4 -1.99 10.03 -11.55
N LYS A 5 -3.14 9.91 -12.22
CA LYS A 5 -4.13 11.00 -12.33
C LYS A 5 -4.91 11.22 -11.03
N ALA A 6 -5.08 10.19 -10.24
CA ALA A 6 -5.80 10.28 -8.97
C ALA A 6 -4.95 10.85 -7.83
N ALA A 7 -3.75 11.37 -8.11
CA ALA A 7 -2.77 11.81 -7.10
C ALA A 7 -2.54 10.74 -6.01
N CYS A 8 -2.63 9.49 -6.41
CA CYS A 8 -2.78 8.38 -5.50
C CYS A 8 -1.44 7.95 -4.97
N CYS A 9 -1.32 8.08 -3.70
CA CYS A 9 -0.10 7.78 -3.00
C CYS A 9 -0.01 6.30 -2.64
N ASN A 10 -1.14 5.60 -2.55
CA ASN A 10 -1.16 4.17 -2.24
C ASN A 10 -2.27 3.42 -3.00
N LEU A 11 -2.25 2.09 -2.88
CA LEU A 11 -3.18 1.22 -3.59
C LEU A 11 -4.65 1.47 -3.18
N ALA A 12 -4.91 1.79 -1.91
CA ALA A 12 -6.27 2.06 -1.43
C ALA A 12 -6.90 3.27 -2.13
N GLU A 13 -6.13 4.34 -2.31
CA GLU A 13 -6.58 5.55 -3.01
C GLU A 13 -6.76 5.30 -4.52
N SER A 14 -5.94 4.41 -5.10
CA SER A 14 -6.03 4.06 -6.52
C SER A 14 -7.35 3.40 -6.90
N PHE A 15 -8.02 2.74 -5.96
CA PHE A 15 -9.30 2.07 -6.20
C PHE A 15 -10.51 3.00 -6.14
N GLU A 16 -10.42 4.20 -5.59
CA GLU A 16 -11.55 5.15 -5.49
C GLU A 16 -12.11 5.57 -6.85
N THR A 17 -11.28 5.54 -7.88
CA THR A 17 -11.70 5.87 -9.25
C THR A 17 -12.20 4.68 -10.05
N ASN A 18 -12.16 3.46 -9.49
CA ASN A 18 -12.56 2.25 -10.20
C ASN A 18 -14.02 1.90 -9.91
N PRO A 19 -14.93 1.96 -10.91
CA PRO A 19 -16.36 1.70 -10.69
C PRO A 19 -16.68 0.24 -10.33
N SER A 20 -15.69 -0.64 -10.39
CA SER A 20 -15.85 -2.07 -10.09
C SER A 20 -15.61 -2.41 -8.63
N ILE A 21 -15.07 -1.48 -7.86
CA ILE A 21 -14.64 -1.66 -6.48
C ILE A 21 -15.29 -0.57 -5.64
N ASP A 22 -15.88 -0.97 -4.54
CA ASP A 22 -16.40 -0.05 -3.53
C ASP A 22 -15.35 0.12 -2.43
N VAL A 23 -14.87 1.36 -2.27
CA VAL A 23 -13.88 1.72 -1.25
C VAL A 23 -14.59 2.52 -0.17
N ASN A 24 -14.60 1.99 1.04
CA ASN A 24 -15.18 2.65 2.19
C ASN A 24 -14.16 2.79 3.32
N PHE A 25 -14.36 3.77 4.17
CA PHE A 25 -13.63 3.81 5.44
C PHE A 25 -14.13 2.69 6.35
N SER A 26 -13.22 1.85 6.83
CA SER A 26 -13.54 0.80 7.80
C SER A 26 -13.64 1.35 9.21
N ASP A 27 -12.90 2.43 9.46
CA ASP A 27 -12.84 3.12 10.73
C ASP A 27 -12.52 4.60 10.47
N ALA A 28 -13.43 5.47 10.92
CA ALA A 28 -13.30 6.91 10.74
C ALA A 28 -12.09 7.49 11.50
N LEU A 29 -11.75 6.91 12.65
CA LEU A 29 -10.70 7.42 13.52
C LEU A 29 -9.29 7.07 12.99
N THR A 30 -9.11 5.86 12.47
CA THR A 30 -7.81 5.44 11.92
C THR A 30 -7.63 5.80 10.45
N GLY A 31 -8.70 6.28 9.79
CA GLY A 31 -8.69 6.62 8.36
C GLY A 31 -8.39 5.42 7.47
N THR A 32 -8.61 4.19 7.98
CA THR A 32 -8.34 2.98 7.22
C THR A 32 -9.41 2.76 6.17
N LYS A 33 -8.99 2.45 4.95
CA LYS A 33 -9.87 2.15 3.83
C LYS A 33 -10.02 0.65 3.68
N GLN A 34 -11.25 0.22 3.45
CA GLN A 34 -11.61 -1.16 3.23
C GLN A 34 -12.23 -1.31 1.84
N ILE A 35 -11.83 -2.34 1.13
CA ILE A 35 -12.40 -2.68 -0.17
C ILE A 35 -13.58 -3.62 0.03
N ARG A 36 -14.67 -3.34 -0.69
CA ARG A 36 -15.82 -4.22 -0.83
C ARG A 36 -15.97 -4.68 -2.27
N MET A 37 -16.32 -5.94 -2.42
CA MET A 37 -16.62 -6.53 -3.71
C MET A 37 -17.84 -7.45 -3.55
N LEU A 38 -18.87 -7.24 -4.36
CA LEU A 38 -20.16 -7.96 -4.24
C LEU A 38 -20.77 -7.92 -2.83
N GLY A 39 -20.60 -6.79 -2.13
CA GLY A 39 -21.11 -6.58 -0.77
C GLY A 39 -20.29 -7.23 0.35
N LEU A 40 -19.24 -7.98 0.03
CA LEU A 40 -18.36 -8.65 0.98
C LEU A 40 -17.03 -7.89 1.10
N THR A 41 -16.47 -7.91 2.31
CA THR A 41 -15.18 -7.33 2.65
C THR A 41 -14.15 -8.43 2.88
N SER A 42 -12.92 -8.04 3.21
CA SER A 42 -11.95 -8.96 3.80
C SER A 42 -12.55 -9.69 5.04
N PRO A 43 -12.35 -10.99 5.23
CA PRO A 43 -11.38 -11.87 4.56
C PRO A 43 -11.86 -12.56 3.27
N TYR A 44 -12.99 -12.16 2.70
CA TYR A 44 -13.59 -12.84 1.53
C TYR A 44 -13.11 -12.27 0.19
N LEU A 45 -12.28 -11.25 0.21
CA LEU A 45 -11.62 -10.65 -0.95
C LEU A 45 -10.12 -10.90 -0.86
N MET A 46 -9.58 -11.65 -1.81
CA MET A 46 -8.15 -11.94 -1.88
C MET A 46 -7.38 -10.80 -2.52
N ILE A 47 -6.36 -10.31 -1.83
CA ILE A 47 -5.46 -9.29 -2.35
C ILE A 47 -4.07 -9.90 -2.50
N THR A 48 -3.57 -9.90 -3.74
CA THR A 48 -2.27 -10.46 -4.10
C THR A 48 -1.36 -9.40 -4.72
N GLU A 49 -0.07 -9.58 -4.56
CA GLU A 49 0.97 -8.87 -5.28
C GLU A 49 1.82 -9.92 -6.03
N GLU A 50 1.91 -9.79 -7.35
CA GLU A 50 2.56 -10.80 -8.21
C GLU A 50 1.99 -12.22 -8.01
N ASN A 51 0.67 -12.34 -7.82
CA ASN A 51 -0.06 -13.57 -7.50
C ASN A 51 0.27 -14.19 -6.12
N ILE A 52 1.05 -13.52 -5.29
CA ILE A 52 1.36 -13.95 -3.92
C ILE A 52 0.44 -13.18 -2.97
N PRO A 53 -0.30 -13.84 -2.06
CA PRO A 53 -1.14 -13.15 -1.08
C PRO A 53 -0.33 -12.17 -0.23
N SER A 54 -0.69 -10.88 -0.25
CA SER A 54 0.09 -9.82 0.38
C SER A 54 -0.60 -9.17 1.58
N VAL A 55 -1.93 -9.04 1.53
CA VAL A 55 -2.73 -8.38 2.57
C VAL A 55 -3.62 -9.41 3.26
N ARG A 56 -3.17 -9.94 4.39
CA ARG A 56 -3.84 -11.00 5.15
C ARG A 56 -3.77 -10.78 6.66
N GLY A 57 -4.68 -11.40 7.40
CA GLY A 57 -4.68 -11.40 8.86
C GLY A 57 -4.70 -10.00 9.45
N ALA A 58 -3.82 -9.67 10.37
CA ALA A 58 -3.75 -8.37 11.03
C ALA A 58 -3.47 -7.21 10.06
N SER A 59 -2.87 -7.46 8.90
CA SER A 59 -2.59 -6.43 7.90
C SER A 59 -3.81 -6.08 7.03
N GLN A 60 -4.92 -6.80 7.11
CA GLN A 60 -6.10 -6.58 6.26
C GLN A 60 -6.66 -5.16 6.35
N SER A 61 -6.62 -4.56 7.54
CA SER A 61 -7.12 -3.21 7.75
C SER A 61 -6.19 -2.11 7.20
N TYR A 62 -4.90 -2.37 7.07
CA TYR A 62 -3.89 -1.35 6.76
C TYR A 62 -3.08 -1.65 5.49
N GLY A 63 -3.04 -2.90 5.06
CA GLY A 63 -2.11 -3.40 4.05
C GLY A 63 -2.26 -2.79 2.67
N LEU A 64 -3.43 -2.21 2.35
CA LEU A 64 -3.62 -1.46 1.11
C LEU A 64 -2.76 -0.20 1.03
N SER A 65 -2.37 0.36 2.18
CA SER A 65 -1.47 1.51 2.24
C SER A 65 0.01 1.14 2.11
N PHE A 66 0.35 -0.16 2.07
CA PHE A 66 1.73 -0.62 2.03
C PHE A 66 2.33 -0.64 0.63
N THR A 67 1.50 -0.66 -0.42
CA THR A 67 2.00 -0.64 -1.80
C THR A 67 1.77 0.73 -2.41
N PRO A 68 2.85 1.50 -2.70
CA PRO A 68 2.74 2.78 -3.37
C PRO A 68 2.18 2.60 -4.78
N GLY A 69 1.23 3.45 -5.18
CA GLY A 69 0.62 3.39 -6.51
C GLY A 69 1.62 3.56 -7.65
N THR A 70 2.71 4.29 -7.42
CA THR A 70 3.79 4.52 -8.38
C THR A 70 4.63 3.27 -8.67
N TRP A 71 4.54 2.22 -7.83
CA TRP A 71 5.25 0.94 -8.05
C TRP A 71 4.45 -0.05 -8.87
N VAL A 72 3.16 0.24 -9.08
CA VAL A 72 2.21 -0.65 -9.73
C VAL A 72 2.21 -0.44 -11.24
N GLU A 73 2.47 -1.48 -12.01
CA GLU A 73 2.38 -1.51 -13.47
C GLU A 73 0.94 -1.76 -13.93
N SER A 74 0.28 -2.75 -13.32
CA SER A 74 -1.10 -3.11 -13.63
C SER A 74 -1.86 -3.67 -12.43
N ILE A 75 -3.18 -3.56 -12.48
CA ILE A 75 -4.09 -4.13 -11.50
C ILE A 75 -5.08 -5.02 -12.25
N GLN A 76 -5.19 -6.27 -11.82
CA GLN A 76 -6.14 -7.25 -12.35
C GLN A 76 -7.23 -7.46 -11.32
N ILE A 77 -8.49 -7.31 -11.74
CA ILE A 77 -9.66 -7.44 -10.88
C ILE A 77 -10.53 -8.56 -11.40
N THR A 78 -10.73 -9.59 -10.60
CA THR A 78 -11.64 -10.70 -10.88
C THR A 78 -12.79 -10.65 -9.88
N LYS A 79 -14.02 -10.58 -10.37
CA LYS A 79 -15.24 -10.59 -9.56
C LYS A 79 -15.84 -11.98 -9.45
N GLY A 80 -16.38 -12.29 -8.29
CA GLY A 80 -17.00 -13.59 -8.00
C GLY A 80 -15.99 -14.62 -7.50
N ALA A 81 -16.45 -15.85 -7.29
CA ALA A 81 -15.63 -16.92 -6.73
C ALA A 81 -14.40 -17.20 -7.58
N GLY A 82 -13.24 -17.12 -6.93
CA GLY A 82 -11.97 -17.46 -7.54
C GLY A 82 -11.73 -18.96 -7.67
N SER A 83 -10.53 -19.34 -8.03
CA SER A 83 -10.11 -20.74 -8.08
C SER A 83 -10.17 -21.39 -6.70
N VAL A 84 -10.48 -22.68 -6.65
CA VAL A 84 -10.43 -23.50 -5.41
C VAL A 84 -9.06 -23.43 -4.73
N VAL A 85 -7.99 -23.25 -5.50
CA VAL A 85 -6.62 -23.06 -4.98
C VAL A 85 -6.51 -21.84 -4.08
N ASN A 86 -7.30 -20.80 -4.33
CA ASN A 86 -7.29 -19.55 -3.56
C ASN A 86 -8.11 -19.62 -2.27
N GLY A 87 -8.88 -20.70 -2.07
CA GLY A 87 -9.67 -20.92 -0.86
C GLY A 87 -10.81 -19.92 -0.67
N PHE A 88 -11.29 -19.81 0.58
CA PHE A 88 -12.44 -18.98 0.94
C PHE A 88 -12.17 -17.47 0.82
N GLU A 89 -10.92 -17.05 0.86
CA GLU A 89 -10.54 -15.64 0.75
C GLU A 89 -10.87 -15.04 -0.62
N SER A 90 -11.11 -15.87 -1.64
CA SER A 90 -11.44 -15.41 -2.99
C SER A 90 -12.92 -15.58 -3.36
N ILE A 91 -13.85 -15.70 -2.39
CA ILE A 91 -15.27 -15.91 -2.64
C ILE A 91 -15.92 -14.71 -3.32
N SER A 92 -15.60 -13.48 -2.90
CA SER A 92 -16.17 -12.27 -3.51
C SER A 92 -15.37 -11.77 -4.69
N GLY A 93 -14.10 -12.11 -4.77
CA GLY A 93 -13.21 -11.70 -5.84
C GLY A 93 -11.74 -11.76 -5.48
N GLN A 94 -10.94 -11.36 -6.45
CA GLN A 94 -9.50 -11.27 -6.31
C GLN A 94 -8.99 -9.99 -6.95
N ILE A 95 -8.06 -9.31 -6.27
CA ILE A 95 -7.30 -8.19 -6.79
C ILE A 95 -5.84 -8.60 -6.82
N ASN A 96 -5.24 -8.61 -8.01
CA ASN A 96 -3.81 -8.83 -8.18
C ASN A 96 -3.13 -7.57 -8.68
N THR A 97 -2.05 -7.17 -8.03
CA THR A 97 -1.19 -6.06 -8.44
C THR A 97 0.10 -6.61 -9.02
N GLU A 98 0.45 -6.14 -10.21
CA GLU A 98 1.75 -6.39 -10.83
C GLU A 98 2.65 -5.19 -10.60
N LEU A 99 3.85 -5.42 -10.11
CA LEU A 99 4.83 -4.36 -9.92
C LEU A 99 5.59 -4.07 -11.22
N ILE A 100 6.10 -2.86 -11.34
CA ILE A 100 6.95 -2.45 -12.46
C ILE A 100 8.14 -3.39 -12.61
N LYS A 101 8.38 -3.84 -13.84
CA LYS A 101 9.44 -4.79 -14.18
C LYS A 101 10.72 -4.06 -14.60
N PRO A 102 11.88 -4.38 -13.99
CA PRO A 102 13.14 -3.66 -14.22
C PRO A 102 13.57 -3.55 -15.68
N ALA A 103 13.23 -4.57 -16.50
CA ALA A 103 13.68 -4.63 -17.89
C ALA A 103 12.94 -3.69 -18.84
N ASN A 104 11.72 -3.27 -18.47
CA ASN A 104 10.80 -2.57 -19.38
C ASN A 104 10.55 -1.11 -19.00
N ASP A 105 11.13 -0.64 -17.92
CA ASP A 105 10.85 0.68 -17.37
C ASP A 105 12.03 1.65 -17.53
N ILE A 106 11.77 2.94 -17.30
CA ILE A 106 12.77 4.02 -17.39
C ILE A 106 13.88 3.84 -16.36
N PRO A 107 15.11 4.27 -16.65
CA PRO A 107 16.25 4.08 -15.74
C PRO A 107 16.09 4.79 -14.39
N PHE A 108 15.38 5.91 -14.37
CA PHE A 108 15.15 6.71 -13.17
C PHE A 108 13.76 7.35 -13.19
N PHE A 109 13.07 7.25 -12.07
CA PHE A 109 11.80 7.92 -11.82
C PHE A 109 11.83 8.65 -10.49
N LEU A 110 11.26 9.85 -10.44
CA LEU A 110 11.04 10.61 -9.21
C LEU A 110 9.65 11.25 -9.26
N ASN A 111 8.90 11.06 -8.17
CA ASN A 111 7.64 11.73 -7.93
C ASN A 111 7.66 12.31 -6.51
N VAL A 112 7.24 13.57 -6.38
CA VAL A 112 7.13 14.28 -5.11
C VAL A 112 5.72 14.84 -5.02
N TYR A 113 5.09 14.62 -3.88
CA TYR A 113 3.74 15.11 -3.58
C TYR A 113 3.76 15.89 -2.27
N GLY A 114 2.99 16.98 -2.21
CA GLY A 114 2.75 17.75 -1.02
C GLY A 114 1.33 18.30 -1.01
N SER A 115 0.70 18.35 0.16
CA SER A 115 -0.65 18.90 0.32
C SER A 115 -0.73 19.89 1.48
N THR A 116 -1.80 20.68 1.49
CA THR A 116 -2.03 21.72 2.49
C THR A 116 -2.34 21.16 3.89
N ASP A 117 -2.72 19.89 4.00
CA ASP A 117 -2.90 19.17 5.26
C ASP A 117 -1.59 18.59 5.82
N ALA A 118 -0.46 19.16 5.37
CA ALA A 118 0.90 18.78 5.77
C ALA A 118 1.22 17.30 5.52
N ARG A 119 0.71 16.74 4.42
CA ARG A 119 1.15 15.44 3.88
C ARG A 119 2.24 15.66 2.86
N PHE A 120 3.34 14.94 3.03
CA PHE A 120 4.47 14.93 2.12
C PHE A 120 4.77 13.51 1.69
N GLU A 121 5.16 13.34 0.43
CA GLU A 121 5.46 12.03 -0.10
C GLU A 121 6.54 12.11 -1.17
N VAL A 122 7.43 11.13 -1.17
CA VAL A 122 8.48 10.96 -2.18
C VAL A 122 8.46 9.51 -2.65
N ASN A 123 8.38 9.33 -3.95
CA ASN A 123 8.52 8.05 -4.63
C ASN A 123 9.68 8.13 -5.62
N THR A 124 10.58 7.18 -5.57
CA THR A 124 11.65 7.08 -6.56
C THR A 124 12.00 5.64 -6.87
N HIS A 125 12.41 5.37 -8.08
CA HIS A 125 13.02 4.10 -8.42
C HIS A 125 14.15 4.25 -9.43
N PHE A 126 15.08 3.31 -9.35
CA PHE A 126 16.24 3.21 -10.20
C PHE A 126 16.30 1.83 -10.83
N ASN A 127 16.37 1.75 -12.16
CA ASN A 127 16.48 0.52 -12.90
C ASN A 127 17.87 0.40 -13.51
N LYS A 128 18.50 -0.75 -13.37
CA LYS A 128 19.83 -1.00 -13.92
C LYS A 128 19.91 -2.38 -14.57
N LYS A 129 20.31 -2.40 -15.83
CA LYS A 129 20.70 -3.62 -16.53
C LYS A 129 22.13 -3.99 -16.09
N LEU A 130 22.31 -5.16 -15.49
CA LEU A 130 23.62 -5.67 -15.05
C LEU A 130 24.25 -6.55 -16.11
N SER A 131 23.42 -7.35 -16.84
CA SER A 131 23.82 -8.16 -17.99
C SER A 131 22.63 -8.30 -18.94
N ASP A 132 22.81 -8.98 -20.07
CA ASP A 132 21.72 -9.24 -21.01
C ASP A 132 20.58 -10.07 -20.42
N LYS A 133 20.87 -10.83 -19.38
CA LYS A 133 19.92 -11.73 -18.71
C LYS A 133 19.50 -11.23 -17.32
N LEU A 134 20.20 -10.26 -16.73
CA LEU A 134 19.97 -9.83 -15.33
C LEU A 134 19.76 -8.33 -15.25
N THR A 135 18.62 -7.93 -14.68
CA THR A 135 18.27 -6.55 -14.36
C THR A 135 17.89 -6.41 -12.90
N THR A 136 18.07 -5.23 -12.33
CA THR A 136 17.67 -4.92 -10.95
C THR A 136 17.00 -3.57 -10.86
N SER A 137 16.08 -3.43 -9.91
CA SER A 137 15.47 -2.17 -9.52
C SER A 137 15.59 -1.95 -8.02
N LEU A 138 15.78 -0.69 -7.66
CA LEU A 138 15.62 -0.22 -6.28
C LEU A 138 14.47 0.79 -6.25
N PHE A 139 13.41 0.46 -5.53
CA PHE A 139 12.27 1.33 -5.29
C PHE A 139 12.36 1.88 -3.87
N VAL A 140 12.12 3.16 -3.72
CA VAL A 140 12.07 3.83 -2.42
C VAL A 140 10.82 4.70 -2.35
N HIS A 141 10.07 4.53 -1.29
CA HIS A 141 8.91 5.34 -0.94
C HIS A 141 9.04 5.85 0.48
N GLY A 142 8.72 7.11 0.68
CA GLY A 142 8.58 7.72 1.98
C GLY A 142 7.41 8.67 2.02
N ASN A 143 6.60 8.60 3.07
CA ASN A 143 5.56 9.58 3.32
C ASN A 143 5.54 10.02 4.78
N ALA A 144 5.02 11.23 5.02
CA ALA A 144 4.76 11.75 6.34
C ALA A 144 3.53 12.67 6.32
N ARG A 145 2.66 12.53 7.31
CA ARG A 145 1.63 13.49 7.67
C ARG A 145 1.87 13.93 9.11
N VAL A 146 2.10 15.23 9.32
CA VAL A 146 2.62 15.74 10.60
C VAL A 146 1.72 16.76 11.28
N ALA A 147 0.66 17.27 10.60
CA ALA A 147 -0.25 18.24 11.18
C ALA A 147 -1.47 17.56 11.81
N LYS A 148 -1.79 18.00 13.03
CA LYS A 148 -3.03 17.67 13.73
C LYS A 148 -4.10 18.67 13.27
N ASN A 149 -5.05 18.24 12.47
CA ASN A 149 -6.14 19.06 11.97
C ASN A 149 -7.45 18.57 12.58
N ASP A 150 -8.27 19.51 13.02
CA ASP A 150 -9.66 19.31 13.46
C ASP A 150 -10.47 20.46 12.84
N MET A 151 -11.01 20.24 11.64
CA MET A 151 -11.74 21.24 10.86
C MET A 151 -13.22 21.32 11.26
N ASN A 152 -13.75 20.24 11.81
CA ASN A 152 -15.14 20.14 12.26
C ASN A 152 -15.33 20.52 13.72
N ASN A 153 -14.23 20.73 14.48
CA ASN A 153 -14.19 21.09 15.90
C ASN A 153 -14.89 20.06 16.81
N ASP A 154 -14.69 18.77 16.52
CA ASP A 154 -15.20 17.68 17.35
C ASP A 154 -14.21 17.21 18.42
N GLY A 155 -13.01 17.77 18.42
CA GLY A 155 -11.95 17.45 19.37
C GLY A 155 -11.06 16.28 18.97
N PHE A 156 -11.26 15.68 17.76
CA PHE A 156 -10.46 14.60 17.21
C PHE A 156 -9.68 15.05 15.97
N TRP A 157 -8.60 14.36 15.67
CA TRP A 157 -7.88 14.62 14.42
C TRP A 157 -8.68 14.08 13.24
N ASP A 158 -8.95 14.92 12.25
CA ASP A 158 -9.63 14.53 11.00
C ASP A 158 -8.88 13.46 10.22
N ASN A 159 -7.55 13.46 10.32
CA ASN A 159 -6.69 12.53 9.64
C ASN A 159 -5.60 12.01 10.59
N PRO A 160 -5.28 10.72 10.53
CA PRO A 160 -4.19 10.17 11.33
C PRO A 160 -2.85 10.79 10.94
N LEU A 161 -2.02 11.07 11.92
CA LEU A 161 -0.59 11.31 11.69
C LEU A 161 0.05 10.02 11.21
N GLY A 162 1.08 10.13 10.39
CA GLY A 162 1.74 8.93 9.89
C GLY A 162 3.13 9.21 9.37
N LYS A 163 3.95 8.18 9.42
CA LYS A 163 5.26 8.13 8.76
C LYS A 163 5.44 6.74 8.18
N GLN A 164 5.82 6.68 6.93
CA GLN A 164 6.14 5.41 6.29
C GLN A 164 7.44 5.50 5.53
N ILE A 165 8.25 4.46 5.62
CA ILE A 165 9.35 4.18 4.72
C ILE A 165 9.18 2.78 4.15
N ASN A 166 9.37 2.65 2.85
CA ASN A 166 9.22 1.40 2.14
C ASN A 166 10.32 1.32 1.08
N VAL A 167 11.10 0.26 1.15
CA VAL A 167 12.22 0.02 0.24
C VAL A 167 12.06 -1.37 -0.35
N LEU A 168 12.05 -1.47 -1.68
CA LEU A 168 11.98 -2.73 -2.39
C LEU A 168 13.17 -2.84 -3.34
N ASN A 169 13.97 -3.86 -3.18
CA ASN A 169 14.96 -4.26 -4.17
C ASN A 169 14.45 -5.48 -4.94
N ARG A 170 14.34 -5.32 -6.27
CA ARG A 170 13.81 -6.32 -7.18
C ARG A 170 14.88 -6.74 -8.17
N TRP A 171 15.00 -8.04 -8.37
CA TRP A 171 15.90 -8.65 -9.34
C TRP A 171 15.08 -9.46 -10.34
N GLN A 172 15.39 -9.31 -11.60
CA GLN A 172 14.76 -10.06 -12.68
C GLN A 172 15.84 -10.74 -13.52
N TYR A 173 15.73 -12.06 -13.63
CA TYR A 173 16.53 -12.86 -14.54
C TYR A 173 15.66 -13.37 -15.67
N VAL A 174 16.11 -13.16 -16.92
CA VAL A 174 15.43 -13.62 -18.12
C VAL A 174 16.43 -14.28 -19.04
N ASN A 175 16.21 -15.54 -19.38
CA ASN A 175 16.99 -16.25 -20.39
C ASN A 175 16.06 -16.70 -21.53
N ALA A 176 16.07 -15.96 -22.64
CA ALA A 176 15.20 -16.21 -23.79
C ALA A 176 15.49 -17.58 -24.48
N GLU A 177 16.74 -18.06 -24.42
CA GLU A 177 17.13 -19.33 -25.04
C GLU A 177 16.51 -20.53 -24.32
N SER A 178 16.48 -20.50 -22.98
CA SER A 178 15.91 -21.58 -22.17
C SER A 178 14.44 -21.33 -21.78
N GLY A 179 13.90 -20.15 -22.06
CA GLY A 179 12.58 -19.72 -21.60
C GLY A 179 12.49 -19.48 -20.09
N TRP A 180 13.62 -19.42 -19.38
CA TRP A 180 13.64 -19.24 -17.92
C TRP A 180 13.44 -17.77 -17.55
N VAL A 181 12.42 -17.52 -16.71
CA VAL A 181 12.16 -16.20 -16.11
C VAL A 181 12.04 -16.38 -14.60
N SER A 182 12.76 -15.57 -13.83
CA SER A 182 12.63 -15.56 -12.38
C SER A 182 12.72 -14.14 -11.82
N PHE A 183 12.03 -13.93 -10.69
CA PHE A 183 12.10 -12.72 -9.92
C PHE A 183 12.54 -13.05 -8.49
N PHE A 184 13.33 -12.16 -7.91
CA PHE A 184 13.63 -12.16 -6.49
C PHE A 184 13.40 -10.75 -5.96
N ASN A 185 12.62 -10.66 -4.91
CA ASN A 185 12.28 -9.39 -4.28
C ASN A 185 12.67 -9.43 -2.80
N MET A 186 13.24 -8.33 -2.33
CA MET A 186 13.48 -8.07 -0.91
C MET A 186 12.87 -6.72 -0.56
N ARG A 187 11.92 -6.69 0.39
CA ARG A 187 11.20 -5.50 0.78
C ARG A 187 11.31 -5.26 2.28
N TYR A 188 11.62 -4.04 2.64
CA TYR A 188 11.52 -3.53 4.00
C TYR A 188 10.46 -2.44 4.07
N LEU A 189 9.54 -2.57 5.01
CA LEU A 189 8.49 -1.60 5.30
C LEU A 189 8.50 -1.27 6.77
N LYS A 190 8.48 0.02 7.08
CA LYS A 190 8.15 0.54 8.41
C LYS A 190 7.05 1.58 8.26
N ASP A 191 5.93 1.37 8.96
CA ASP A 191 4.75 2.23 8.94
C ASP A 191 4.31 2.53 10.36
N GLU A 192 4.23 3.80 10.70
CA GLU A 192 3.79 4.31 11.99
C GLU A 192 2.56 5.18 11.77
N LYS A 193 1.46 4.87 12.45
CA LYS A 193 0.21 5.65 12.41
C LYS A 193 -0.22 5.99 13.81
N GLN A 194 -0.74 7.20 13.98
CA GLN A 194 -1.26 7.68 15.25
C GLN A 194 -2.54 8.47 15.01
N THR A 195 -3.56 8.22 15.81
CA THR A 195 -4.82 8.94 15.80
C THR A 195 -5.31 9.20 17.22
N GLY A 196 -6.19 10.15 17.41
CA GLY A 196 -6.72 10.43 18.75
C GLY A 196 -7.38 11.80 18.89
N GLU A 197 -7.70 12.14 20.12
CA GLU A 197 -8.11 13.46 20.51
C GLU A 197 -6.99 14.49 20.31
N LEU A 198 -7.33 15.77 20.14
CA LEU A 198 -6.37 16.84 19.85
C LEU A 198 -5.19 16.89 20.83
N ASP A 199 -5.47 16.72 22.12
CA ASP A 199 -4.48 16.79 23.19
C ASP A 199 -3.81 15.45 23.49
N PHE A 200 -4.17 14.38 22.76
CA PHE A 200 -3.54 13.08 22.98
C PHE A 200 -2.04 13.12 22.70
N ASP A 201 -1.26 12.64 23.67
CA ASP A 201 0.19 12.40 23.56
C ASP A 201 0.50 10.95 23.91
N LYS A 202 1.06 10.22 22.96
CA LYS A 202 1.35 8.78 23.07
C LYS A 202 2.29 8.41 24.24
N ASN A 203 3.16 9.34 24.66
CA ASN A 203 4.11 9.08 25.74
C ASN A 203 3.49 9.34 27.13
N ARG A 204 2.60 10.34 27.21
CA ARG A 204 1.91 10.73 28.44
C ARG A 204 0.69 9.86 28.72
N ASP A 205 -0.11 9.58 27.67
CA ASP A 205 -1.49 9.06 27.84
C ASP A 205 -1.63 7.57 27.59
N LYS A 206 -0.54 6.86 27.25
CA LYS A 206 -0.53 5.44 26.89
C LYS A 206 -1.20 4.52 27.93
N LEU A 207 -1.16 4.88 29.21
CA LEU A 207 -1.74 4.12 30.32
C LEU A 207 -2.74 4.96 31.14
N THR A 208 -3.28 6.03 30.59
CA THR A 208 -4.27 6.89 31.24
C THR A 208 -5.61 6.78 30.54
N THR A 209 -6.65 7.32 31.17
CA THR A 209 -8.00 7.44 30.61
C THR A 209 -8.36 8.89 30.28
N ASN A 210 -7.37 9.81 30.29
CA ASN A 210 -7.61 11.24 30.13
C ASN A 210 -7.96 11.61 28.70
N PHE A 211 -7.21 11.05 27.74
CA PHE A 211 -7.41 11.29 26.32
C PHE A 211 -7.40 9.97 25.56
N TRP A 212 -8.31 9.84 24.64
CA TRP A 212 -8.33 8.66 23.76
C TRP A 212 -7.35 8.83 22.61
N GLY A 213 -6.64 7.76 22.30
CA GLY A 213 -5.78 7.70 21.13
C GLY A 213 -5.32 6.29 20.83
N SER A 214 -4.85 6.08 19.61
CA SER A 214 -4.32 4.81 19.12
C SER A 214 -3.02 5.00 18.38
N GLU A 215 -2.09 4.10 18.58
CA GLU A 215 -0.83 4.01 17.85
C GLU A 215 -0.71 2.63 17.21
N ILE A 216 -0.39 2.63 15.91
CA ILE A 216 -0.20 1.40 15.13
C ILE A 216 1.18 1.46 14.52
N ASN A 217 2.02 0.50 14.86
CA ASN A 217 3.36 0.36 14.34
C ASN A 217 3.45 -0.97 13.58
N THR A 218 3.86 -0.90 12.33
CA THR A 218 4.06 -2.06 11.48
C THR A 218 5.50 -2.06 10.98
N GLU A 219 6.17 -3.17 11.16
CA GLU A 219 7.50 -3.41 10.59
C GLU A 219 7.48 -4.77 9.89
N ARG A 220 7.93 -4.80 8.62
CA ARG A 220 7.91 -6.00 7.79
C ARG A 220 9.19 -6.12 7.00
N LEU A 221 9.65 -7.35 6.88
CA LEU A 221 10.70 -7.77 5.97
C LEU A 221 10.17 -8.94 5.14
N ASP A 222 9.99 -8.73 3.85
CA ASP A 222 9.42 -9.70 2.95
C ASP A 222 10.47 -10.14 1.91
N PHE A 223 10.46 -11.46 1.61
CA PHE A 223 11.23 -12.07 0.53
C PHE A 223 10.28 -12.88 -0.35
N SER A 224 10.38 -12.73 -1.64
CA SER A 224 9.58 -13.46 -2.60
C SER A 224 10.34 -13.78 -3.90
#